data_84afa34b92d1728ea03eabae31f6f1dd
#
_entry.id   84afa34b92d1728ea03eabae31f6f1dd
#
_cell.length_a   1.000
_cell.length_b   1.000
_cell.length_c   1.000
_cell.angle_alpha   90.00
_cell.angle_beta   90.00
_cell.angle_gamma   90.00
#
_symmetry.space_group_name_H-M   'P 1'
#
loop_
_entity.id
_entity.type
_entity.pdbx_description
1 polymer ?
#
loop_
_entity_poly.entity_id
_entity_poly.type
_entity_poly.pdbx_seq_one_letter_code
_entity_poly.pdbx_strand_id
1 'polypeptide(L)'
;MIPDTQKLAGGLYLIATPIGAARDITLRALDILGTADVLVAEDTRSLRRLMEIHGVSVGDRPVWPYHDHNGARMRPRILAALAEGKSVVYASEAGTPMVADPGFDLGRAAVADGHPLISAPGP
;
A
#
# COMPACT_ATOMS: atom_id res chain seq x y z
N MET A 1 24.68 -9.67 -6.23
CA MET A 1 23.71 -9.59 -6.34
C MET A 1 23.01 -9.16 -5.35
N ILE A 2 22.44 -8.81 -5.36
CA ILE A 2 21.74 -8.36 -4.60
C ILE A 2 20.87 -8.94 -4.19
N PRO A 3 20.70 -9.25 -3.60
CA PRO A 3 19.80 -9.83 -3.37
C PRO A 3 18.76 -9.33 -2.89
N ASP A 4 18.63 -9.23 -2.96
CA ASP A 4 17.87 -8.96 -2.61
C ASP A 4 17.14 -8.75 -2.65
N THR A 5 17.41 -8.80 -3.28
CA THR A 5 16.52 -8.44 -3.24
C THR A 5 15.57 -8.81 -2.59
N GLN A 6 15.13 -8.23 -2.03
CA GLN A 6 14.32 -8.58 -1.10
C GLN A 6 12.97 -8.43 -1.46
N LYS A 7 12.38 -9.44 -1.88
CA LYS A 7 10.99 -9.51 -2.14
C LYS A 7 10.26 -9.48 -0.82
N LEU A 8 9.20 -8.71 -0.74
CA LEU A 8 8.40 -8.67 0.48
C LEU A 8 7.62 -9.97 0.64
N ALA A 9 7.48 -10.41 1.88
CA ALA A 9 6.60 -11.52 2.18
C ALA A 9 5.16 -11.15 1.83
N GLY A 10 4.36 -12.14 1.46
CA GLY A 10 2.95 -11.89 1.17
C GLY A 10 2.23 -11.29 2.37
N GLY A 11 1.32 -10.38 2.10
CA GLY A 11 0.58 -9.71 3.15
C GLY A 11 0.18 -8.31 2.75
N LEU A 12 -0.59 -7.67 3.61
CA LEU A 12 -1.05 -6.31 3.39
C LEU A 12 -0.17 -5.36 4.20
N TYR A 13 0.43 -4.40 3.52
CA TYR A 13 1.33 -3.42 4.13
C TYR A 13 0.63 -2.07 4.10
N LEU A 14 0.44 -1.48 5.28
CA LEU A 14 -0.17 -0.16 5.39
C LEU A 14 0.92 0.87 5.57
N ILE A 15 0.94 1.87 4.71
CA ILE A 15 1.88 2.97 4.84
C ILE A 15 1.12 4.29 4.80
N ALA A 16 1.68 5.29 5.44
CA ALA A 16 1.14 6.64 5.39
C ALA A 16 2.02 7.47 4.47
N THR A 17 1.39 8.22 3.55
CA THR A 17 2.12 9.11 2.67
C THR A 17 1.93 10.54 3.15
N PRO A 18 2.97 11.38 3.06
CA PRO A 18 2.86 12.75 3.53
C PRO A 18 1.98 13.58 2.60
N ILE A 19 1.22 14.49 3.18
CA ILE A 19 0.40 15.42 2.42
C ILE A 19 1.24 16.69 2.20
N GLY A 20 1.52 17.01 0.95
CA GLY A 20 2.20 18.25 0.61
C GLY A 20 3.68 18.33 0.93
N ALA A 21 4.26 17.26 1.47
CA ALA A 21 5.67 17.26 1.85
C ALA A 21 6.28 15.92 1.49
N ALA A 22 6.47 15.69 0.19
CA ALA A 22 6.89 14.39 -0.31
C ALA A 22 8.16 13.85 0.34
N ARG A 23 9.05 14.74 0.79
CA ARG A 23 10.32 14.29 1.39
C ARG A 23 10.15 13.78 2.82
N ASP A 24 8.99 13.91 3.39
CA ASP A 24 8.76 13.41 4.76
C ASP A 24 8.42 11.94 4.80
N ILE A 25 8.38 11.25 3.66
CA ILE A 25 8.12 9.82 3.64
C ILE A 25 9.32 9.07 4.21
N THR A 26 9.05 7.98 4.93
CA THR A 26 10.13 7.20 5.53
C THR A 26 10.82 6.32 4.49
N LEU A 27 12.08 5.97 4.76
CA LEU A 27 12.81 5.04 3.90
C LEU A 27 12.11 3.67 3.87
N ARG A 28 11.57 3.24 4.99
CA ARG A 28 10.86 1.97 5.06
C ARG A 28 9.66 1.96 4.12
N ALA A 29 8.89 3.05 4.11
CA ALA A 29 7.74 3.15 3.21
C ALA A 29 8.19 3.12 1.76
N LEU A 30 9.29 3.79 1.43
CA LEU A 30 9.82 3.77 0.06
C LEU A 30 10.26 2.36 -0.34
N ASP A 31 10.89 1.62 0.57
CA ASP A 31 11.29 0.25 0.29
C ASP A 31 10.08 -0.62 0.00
N ILE A 32 9.01 -0.46 0.78
CA ILE A 32 7.79 -1.22 0.57
C ILE A 32 7.18 -0.87 -0.79
N LEU A 33 7.12 0.42 -1.12
CA LEU A 33 6.57 0.85 -2.41
C LEU A 33 7.40 0.31 -3.56
N GLY A 34 8.70 0.17 -3.37
CA GLY A 34 9.59 -0.32 -4.43
C GLY A 34 9.51 -1.81 -4.65
N THR A 35 9.02 -2.57 -3.67
CA THR A 35 9.11 -4.04 -3.73
C THR A 35 7.77 -4.75 -3.68
N ALA A 36 6.67 -4.08 -3.29
CA ALA A 36 5.36 -4.72 -3.24
C ALA A 36 4.90 -5.15 -4.63
N ASP A 37 4.15 -6.24 -4.67
CA ASP A 37 3.62 -6.76 -5.93
C ASP A 37 2.47 -5.92 -6.48
N VAL A 38 1.64 -5.37 -5.59
CA VAL A 38 0.45 -4.61 -5.97
C VAL A 38 0.43 -3.31 -5.19
N LEU A 39 0.14 -2.23 -5.87
CA LEU A 39 0.06 -0.90 -5.25
C LEU A 39 -1.40 -0.50 -5.18
N VAL A 40 -1.84 -0.09 -3.99
CA VAL A 40 -3.22 0.35 -3.75
C VAL A 40 -3.15 1.68 -3.05
N ALA A 41 -3.98 2.61 -3.45
CA ALA A 41 -3.99 3.93 -2.83
C ALA A 41 -5.38 4.53 -2.90
N GLU A 42 -5.67 5.38 -1.94
CA GLU A 42 -6.89 6.16 -1.97
C GLU A 42 -6.90 7.06 -3.21
N ASP A 43 -5.78 7.72 -3.46
CA ASP A 43 -5.60 8.55 -4.65
C ASP A 43 -4.39 8.05 -5.42
N THR A 44 -4.64 7.33 -6.50
CA THR A 44 -3.56 6.72 -7.26
C THR A 44 -2.67 7.73 -7.96
N ARG A 45 -3.20 8.91 -8.31
CA ARG A 45 -2.36 9.93 -8.94
C ARG A 45 -1.37 10.50 -7.95
N SER A 46 -1.80 10.73 -6.72
CA SER A 46 -0.89 11.20 -5.68
C SER A 46 0.20 10.18 -5.40
N LEU A 47 -0.16 8.90 -5.38
CA LEU A 47 0.83 7.85 -5.15
C LEU A 47 1.85 7.81 -6.28
N ARG A 48 1.40 7.85 -7.54
CA ARG A 48 2.30 7.81 -8.68
C ARG A 48 3.26 9.01 -8.66
N ARG A 49 2.75 10.18 -8.31
CA ARG A 49 3.59 11.38 -8.24
C ARG A 49 4.63 11.25 -7.14
N LEU A 50 4.23 10.74 -5.98
CA LEU A 50 5.16 10.55 -4.87
C LEU A 50 6.28 9.59 -5.27
N MET A 51 5.93 8.48 -5.89
CA MET A 51 6.92 7.51 -6.33
C MET A 51 7.86 8.12 -7.37
N GLU A 52 7.33 8.92 -8.28
CA GLU A 52 8.15 9.58 -9.29
C GLU A 52 9.15 10.53 -8.65
N ILE A 53 8.70 11.33 -7.68
CA ILE A 53 9.57 12.26 -6.98
C ILE A 53 10.76 11.54 -6.35
N HIS A 54 10.54 10.36 -5.83
CA HIS A 54 11.58 9.60 -5.13
C HIS A 54 12.30 8.57 -6.02
N GLY A 55 12.00 8.59 -7.31
CA GLY A 55 12.68 7.67 -8.23
C GLY A 55 12.28 6.22 -8.06
N VAL A 56 11.11 5.95 -7.49
CA VAL A 56 10.61 4.59 -7.31
C VAL A 56 9.71 4.25 -8.48
N SER A 57 10.11 3.25 -9.25
CA SER A 57 9.39 2.89 -10.48
C SER A 57 8.14 2.06 -10.18
N VAL A 58 7.05 2.41 -10.83
CA VAL A 58 5.85 1.58 -10.78
C VAL A 58 6.03 0.32 -11.63
N GLY A 59 6.71 0.45 -12.76
CA GLY A 59 6.93 -0.68 -13.66
C GLY A 59 5.61 -1.22 -14.18
N ASP A 60 5.53 -2.54 -14.26
CA ASP A 60 4.34 -3.22 -14.76
C ASP A 60 3.35 -3.58 -13.65
N ARG A 61 3.59 -3.09 -12.45
CA ARG A 61 2.76 -3.46 -11.32
C ARG A 61 1.38 -2.82 -11.41
N PRO A 62 0.32 -3.53 -10.98
CA PRO A 62 -1.01 -2.90 -10.94
C PRO A 62 -1.06 -1.83 -9.88
N VAL A 63 -1.81 -0.77 -10.18
CA VAL A 63 -2.07 0.31 -9.24
C VAL A 63 -3.58 0.45 -9.17
N TRP A 64 -4.16 0.11 -8.03
CA TRP A 64 -5.61 0.07 -7.86
C TRP A 64 -6.08 1.16 -6.91
N PRO A 65 -7.18 1.85 -7.24
CA PRO A 65 -7.77 2.79 -6.29
C PRO A 65 -8.59 2.05 -5.24
N TYR A 66 -8.60 2.56 -4.03
CA TYR A 66 -9.43 2.01 -2.97
C TYR A 66 -9.85 3.14 -2.05
N HIS A 67 -11.13 3.49 -2.12
CA HIS A 67 -11.68 4.61 -1.35
C HIS A 67 -13.11 4.29 -0.95
N ASP A 68 -13.77 5.21 -0.26
CA ASP A 68 -15.10 4.98 0.29
C ASP A 68 -16.12 4.56 -0.75
N HIS A 69 -15.97 5.02 -1.98
CA HIS A 69 -16.97 4.79 -3.01
C HIS A 69 -16.81 3.48 -3.75
N ASN A 70 -15.65 2.84 -3.68
CA ASN A 70 -15.41 1.62 -4.44
C ASN A 70 -14.96 0.44 -3.58
N GLY A 71 -14.93 0.60 -2.24
CA GLY A 71 -14.39 -0.42 -1.37
C GLY A 71 -15.05 -1.77 -1.52
N ALA A 72 -16.37 -1.80 -1.59
CA ALA A 72 -17.09 -3.07 -1.69
C ALA A 72 -16.74 -3.83 -2.97
N ARG A 73 -16.46 -3.12 -4.06
CA ARG A 73 -16.10 -3.73 -5.32
C ARG A 73 -14.63 -4.13 -5.37
N MET A 74 -13.76 -3.29 -4.81
CA MET A 74 -12.31 -3.52 -4.90
C MET A 74 -11.78 -4.47 -3.84
N ARG A 75 -12.44 -4.54 -2.69
CA ARG A 75 -11.94 -5.36 -1.58
C ARG A 75 -11.75 -6.84 -1.98
N PRO A 76 -12.73 -7.49 -2.65
CA PRO A 76 -12.52 -8.88 -3.04
C PRO A 76 -11.31 -9.07 -3.97
N ARG A 77 -11.06 -8.08 -4.83
CA ARG A 77 -9.93 -8.16 -5.75
C ARG A 77 -8.61 -8.11 -5.00
N ILE A 78 -8.54 -7.23 -4.01
CA ILE A 78 -7.33 -7.12 -3.19
C ILE A 78 -7.13 -8.39 -2.37
N LEU A 79 -8.21 -8.91 -1.78
CA LEU A 79 -8.12 -10.14 -1.01
C LEU A 79 -7.71 -11.32 -1.87
N ALA A 80 -8.14 -11.35 -3.13
CA ALA A 80 -7.71 -12.40 -4.05
C ALA A 80 -6.21 -12.34 -4.31
N ALA A 81 -5.66 -11.13 -4.45
CA ALA A 81 -4.22 -10.99 -4.62
C ALA A 81 -3.47 -11.49 -3.39
N LEU A 82 -3.98 -11.18 -2.20
CA LEU A 82 -3.39 -11.66 -0.96
C LEU A 82 -3.45 -13.18 -0.87
N ALA A 83 -4.57 -13.77 -1.31
CA ALA A 83 -4.71 -15.23 -1.32
C ALA A 83 -3.72 -15.90 -2.24
N GLU A 84 -3.23 -15.18 -3.25
CA GLU A 84 -2.20 -15.69 -4.16
C GLU A 84 -0.80 -15.56 -3.58
N GLY A 85 -0.68 -15.07 -2.37
CA GLY A 85 0.61 -14.91 -1.71
C GLY A 85 1.33 -13.62 -2.07
N LYS A 86 0.64 -12.68 -2.70
CA LYS A 86 1.26 -11.43 -3.12
C LYS A 86 1.38 -10.45 -1.98
N SER A 87 2.36 -9.56 -2.09
CA SER A 87 2.48 -8.42 -1.19
C SER A 87 1.69 -7.26 -1.77
N VAL A 88 0.82 -6.68 -0.97
CA VAL A 88 -0.04 -5.57 -1.38
C VAL A 88 0.24 -4.41 -0.42
N VAL A 89 0.55 -3.25 -0.97
CA VAL A 89 0.71 -2.06 -0.13
C VAL A 89 -0.50 -1.15 -0.33
N TYR A 90 -1.04 -0.66 0.78
CA TYR A 90 -2.08 0.37 0.75
C TYR A 90 -1.49 1.66 1.28
N ALA A 91 -1.48 2.69 0.45
CA ALA A 91 -0.94 4.00 0.80
C ALA A 91 -2.08 4.94 1.15
N SER A 92 -2.17 5.30 2.42
CA SER A 92 -3.15 6.28 2.87
C SER A 92 -2.45 7.62 3.01
N GLU A 93 -3.23 8.70 2.99
CA GLU A 93 -2.66 10.02 3.21
C GLU A 93 -2.45 10.27 4.68
N ALA A 94 -1.32 10.90 5.00
CA ALA A 94 -0.99 11.22 6.38
C ALA A 94 -2.08 12.10 6.98
N GLY A 95 -2.35 11.87 8.26
CA GLY A 95 -3.38 12.64 8.94
C GLY A 95 -4.75 12.01 8.92
N THR A 96 -4.97 10.99 8.08
CA THR A 96 -6.24 10.30 8.06
C THR A 96 -6.29 9.28 9.19
N PRO A 97 -7.26 9.38 10.10
CA PRO A 97 -7.34 8.41 11.19
C PRO A 97 -7.62 7.01 10.63
N MET A 98 -6.86 6.04 11.09
CA MET A 98 -7.02 4.67 10.62
C MET A 98 -8.45 4.16 10.81
N VAL A 99 -9.07 4.55 11.91
CA VAL A 99 -10.42 4.11 12.25
C VAL A 99 -11.46 4.59 11.25
N ALA A 100 -11.20 5.74 10.64
CA ALA A 100 -12.20 6.40 9.77
C ALA A 100 -11.91 6.24 8.29
N ASP A 101 -10.83 5.56 7.90
CA ASP A 101 -10.47 5.50 6.50
C ASP A 101 -10.70 4.12 5.91
N PRO A 102 -10.70 4.01 4.57
CA PRO A 102 -10.92 2.71 3.91
C PRO A 102 -9.87 1.67 4.27
N GLY A 103 -8.66 2.12 4.64
CA GLY A 103 -7.60 1.19 5.02
C GLY A 103 -7.94 0.38 6.25
N PHE A 104 -8.73 0.95 7.16
CA PHE A 104 -9.15 0.22 8.35
C PHE A 104 -10.03 -0.99 7.97
N ASP A 105 -11.00 -0.78 7.09
CA ASP A 105 -11.87 -1.85 6.64
C ASP A 105 -11.10 -2.90 5.86
N LEU A 106 -10.17 -2.46 5.02
CA LEU A 106 -9.35 -3.38 4.25
C LEU A 106 -8.47 -4.22 5.16
N GLY A 107 -7.86 -3.58 6.17
CA GLY A 107 -7.02 -4.28 7.13
C GLY A 107 -7.80 -5.34 7.90
N ARG A 108 -9.02 -4.99 8.35
CA ARG A 108 -9.86 -5.94 9.05
C ARG A 108 -10.22 -7.14 8.18
N ALA A 109 -10.54 -6.89 6.91
CA ALA A 109 -10.89 -7.97 6.00
C ALA A 109 -9.70 -8.89 5.75
N ALA A 110 -8.50 -8.31 5.61
CA ALA A 110 -7.30 -9.12 5.39
C ALA A 110 -7.02 -10.01 6.59
N VAL A 111 -7.12 -9.47 7.80
CA VAL A 111 -6.89 -10.25 9.02
C VAL A 111 -7.95 -11.34 9.16
N ALA A 112 -9.21 -11.03 8.85
CA ALA A 112 -10.27 -12.00 8.95
C ALA A 112 -10.04 -13.19 8.01
N ASP A 113 -9.38 -12.96 6.88
CA ASP A 113 -9.05 -14.02 5.95
C ASP A 113 -7.70 -14.68 6.26
N GLY A 114 -7.06 -14.33 7.36
CA GLY A 114 -5.83 -14.95 7.78
C GLY A 114 -4.57 -14.40 7.14
N HIS A 115 -4.65 -13.24 6.51
CA HIS A 115 -3.47 -12.64 5.87
C HIS A 115 -2.69 -11.77 6.86
N PRO A 116 -1.37 -11.73 6.75
CA PRO A 116 -0.59 -10.82 7.59
C PRO A 116 -0.92 -9.36 7.31
N LEU A 117 -0.90 -8.56 8.37
CA LEU A 117 -1.13 -7.12 8.29
C LEU A 117 0.07 -6.43 8.93
N ILE A 118 0.79 -5.65 8.15
CA ILE A 118 2.00 -4.98 8.59
C ILE A 118 1.81 -3.47 8.44
N SER A 119 2.09 -2.74 9.49
CA SER A 119 1.98 -1.28 9.47
C SER A 119 3.35 -0.70 9.57
N ALA A 120 3.77 0.05 8.55
CA ALA A 120 5.07 0.72 8.60
C ALA A 120 4.93 1.99 9.46
N PRO A 121 5.98 2.33 10.24
CA PRO A 121 5.92 3.56 11.02
C PRO A 121 5.75 4.77 10.12
N GLY A 122 4.96 5.74 10.58
CA GLY A 122 4.80 6.98 9.86
C GLY A 122 5.98 7.91 10.07
N PRO A 123 5.95 9.05 9.39
CA PRO A 123 6.99 10.06 9.57
C PRO A 123 6.94 10.68 10.93
#